data_97f246d61283976af510ffa999f5b275
#
_entry.id   97f246d61283976af510ffa999f5b275
#
_cell.length_a   1.000
_cell.length_b   1.000
_cell.length_c   1.000
_cell.angle_alpha   90.00
_cell.angle_beta   90.00
_cell.angle_gamma   90.00
#
_symmetry.space_group_name_H-M   'P 1'
#
loop_
_entity.id
_entity.type
_entity.pdbx_description
1 polymer ?
#
loop_
_entity_poly.entity_id
_entity_poly.type
_entity_poly.pdbx_seq_one_letter_code
_entity_poly.pdbx_strand_id
1 'polypeptide(L)'
;MEELIRNFINSLDKRPTTKETYRKSLLEYSKWLGDTSPIGLTHNDIQRYKDYITSKGLSTSSISAYLTSVRRLYDYLEGLGKIAVNPAKNVKGGSRPQRHSTKSITRQDVKKLFESIDSSSPLGIRDCAILNLMVRCGLSEIEIVRANVGDIKTKGNHKVIYVQGKNKDKKDEYVIVPTPVIEELEMYLAQRGESDESEPLFWGVGNRAIRGRISTRAIRARVSHYFEKLGLRGKGITPYSLRHTAAMLAIESGATVSEVMQMLRVKTVSTALVYFEEAEELKKGKNSKIRT
;
A
#
# COMPACT_ATOMS: atom_id res chain seq x y z
N MET A 1 -21.51 14.86 -19.68
CA MET A 1 -20.83 14.41 -18.44
C MET A 1 -19.33 14.19 -18.61
N GLU A 2 -18.87 13.55 -19.65
CA GLU A 2 -17.43 13.28 -19.87
C GLU A 2 -16.57 14.55 -19.93
N GLU A 3 -17.05 15.58 -20.63
CA GLU A 3 -16.34 16.86 -20.71
C GLU A 3 -16.23 17.55 -19.34
N LEU A 4 -17.29 17.52 -18.54
CA LEU A 4 -17.28 18.04 -17.18
C LEU A 4 -16.25 17.31 -16.30
N ILE A 5 -16.21 15.97 -16.38
CA ILE A 5 -15.21 15.16 -15.66
C ILE A 5 -13.79 15.55 -16.10
N ARG A 6 -13.55 15.67 -17.40
CA ARG A 6 -12.24 16.07 -17.94
C ARG A 6 -11.82 17.44 -17.43
N ASN A 7 -12.70 18.44 -17.48
CA ASN A 7 -12.42 19.80 -17.03
C ASN A 7 -12.13 19.83 -15.52
N PHE A 8 -12.93 19.13 -14.71
CA PHE A 8 -12.68 18.97 -13.29
C PHE A 8 -11.33 18.29 -13.00
N ILE A 9 -11.00 17.16 -13.66
CA ILE A 9 -9.73 16.47 -13.46
C ILE A 9 -8.52 17.34 -13.83
N ASN A 10 -8.66 18.15 -14.90
CA ASN A 10 -7.60 19.08 -15.32
C ASN A 10 -7.41 20.22 -14.32
N SER A 11 -8.46 20.71 -13.68
CA SER A 11 -8.39 21.77 -12.66
C SER A 11 -7.73 21.32 -11.35
N LEU A 12 -7.59 20.00 -11.12
CA LEU A 12 -7.03 19.52 -9.88
C LEU A 12 -5.49 19.66 -9.84
N ASP A 13 -4.97 20.30 -8.80
CA ASP A 13 -3.55 20.18 -8.42
C ASP A 13 -3.34 18.91 -7.60
N LYS A 14 -3.31 17.76 -8.28
CA LYS A 14 -3.13 16.44 -7.68
C LYS A 14 -2.25 15.55 -8.54
N ARG A 15 -1.63 14.56 -7.91
CA ARG A 15 -0.80 13.55 -8.60
C ARG A 15 -1.62 12.75 -9.62
N PRO A 16 -0.99 12.30 -10.73
CA PRO A 16 -1.67 11.54 -11.78
C PRO A 16 -2.49 10.34 -11.25
N THR A 17 -1.96 9.60 -10.27
CA THR A 17 -2.65 8.46 -9.66
C THR A 17 -3.93 8.86 -8.92
N THR A 18 -3.95 10.04 -8.28
CA THR A 18 -5.14 10.57 -7.61
C THR A 18 -6.17 11.04 -8.63
N LYS A 19 -5.72 11.75 -9.68
CA LYS A 19 -6.56 12.17 -10.81
C LYS A 19 -7.25 10.96 -11.46
N GLU A 20 -6.49 9.89 -11.70
CA GLU A 20 -7.02 8.65 -12.29
C GLU A 20 -8.05 7.95 -11.37
N THR A 21 -7.84 7.99 -10.06
CA THR A 21 -8.82 7.46 -9.09
C THR A 21 -10.13 8.26 -9.16
N TYR A 22 -10.05 9.59 -9.19
CA TYR A 22 -11.23 10.43 -9.34
C TYR A 22 -11.94 10.19 -10.68
N ARG A 23 -11.17 10.11 -11.77
CA ARG A 23 -11.71 9.84 -13.10
C ARG A 23 -12.52 8.53 -13.13
N LYS A 24 -11.96 7.44 -12.63
CA LYS A 24 -12.65 6.13 -12.56
C LYS A 24 -13.93 6.19 -11.73
N SER A 25 -13.87 6.82 -10.56
CA SER A 25 -15.03 6.97 -9.68
C SER A 25 -16.15 7.79 -10.33
N LEU A 26 -15.78 8.87 -11.03
CA LEU A 26 -16.74 9.76 -11.69
C LEU A 26 -17.30 9.16 -12.98
N LEU A 27 -16.56 8.31 -13.69
CA LEU A 27 -17.12 7.54 -14.80
C LEU A 27 -18.21 6.56 -14.33
N GLU A 28 -18.03 5.95 -13.15
CA GLU A 28 -19.10 5.11 -12.57
C GLU A 28 -20.31 5.94 -12.15
N TYR A 29 -20.09 7.14 -11.60
CA TYR A 29 -21.16 8.08 -11.30
C TYR A 29 -21.90 8.52 -12.58
N SER A 30 -21.18 8.82 -13.65
CA SER A 30 -21.73 9.15 -14.97
C SER A 30 -22.62 8.03 -15.53
N LYS A 31 -22.21 6.77 -15.38
CA LYS A 31 -23.02 5.61 -15.80
C LYS A 31 -24.32 5.51 -15.03
N TRP A 32 -24.29 5.80 -13.73
CA TRP A 32 -25.51 5.80 -12.91
C TRP A 32 -26.45 6.94 -13.28
N LEU A 33 -25.92 8.14 -13.58
CA LEU A 33 -26.70 9.30 -14.02
C LEU A 33 -27.38 9.07 -15.38
N GLY A 34 -26.76 8.31 -16.29
CA GLY A 34 -27.19 8.20 -17.67
C GLY A 34 -27.24 9.60 -18.34
N ASP A 35 -28.36 9.94 -18.90
CA ASP A 35 -28.59 11.24 -19.58
C ASP A 35 -29.00 12.37 -18.62
N THR A 36 -29.13 12.08 -17.32
CA THR A 36 -29.54 13.09 -16.33
C THR A 36 -28.42 14.10 -16.11
N SER A 37 -28.78 15.39 -16.10
CA SER A 37 -27.86 16.47 -15.76
C SER A 37 -27.38 16.34 -14.30
N PRO A 38 -26.10 16.53 -14.02
CA PRO A 38 -25.60 16.63 -12.64
C PRO A 38 -26.05 17.94 -11.95
N ILE A 39 -26.52 18.94 -12.73
CA ILE A 39 -27.03 20.21 -12.21
C ILE A 39 -28.50 20.03 -11.83
N GLY A 40 -28.87 20.51 -10.65
CA GLY A 40 -30.23 20.39 -10.12
C GLY A 40 -30.51 19.14 -9.29
N LEU A 41 -29.51 18.26 -9.12
CA LEU A 41 -29.62 17.12 -8.22
C LEU A 41 -29.65 17.57 -6.75
N THR A 42 -30.40 16.84 -5.96
CA THR A 42 -30.58 17.08 -4.52
C THR A 42 -29.72 16.16 -3.66
N HIS A 43 -29.70 16.40 -2.36
CA HIS A 43 -29.10 15.49 -1.38
C HIS A 43 -29.67 14.06 -1.50
N ASN A 44 -30.97 13.92 -1.71
CA ASN A 44 -31.63 12.62 -1.85
C ASN A 44 -31.18 11.86 -3.10
N ASP A 45 -30.83 12.55 -4.18
CA ASP A 45 -30.30 11.92 -5.39
C ASP A 45 -28.92 11.34 -5.13
N ILE A 46 -28.07 12.08 -4.41
CA ILE A 46 -26.74 11.58 -4.04
C ILE A 46 -26.85 10.42 -3.02
N GLN A 47 -27.86 10.44 -2.14
CA GLN A 47 -28.12 9.29 -1.27
C GLN A 47 -28.54 8.06 -2.08
N ARG A 48 -29.40 8.21 -3.11
CA ARG A 48 -29.74 7.11 -4.05
C ARG A 48 -28.52 6.57 -4.78
N TYR A 49 -27.59 7.44 -5.19
CA TYR A 49 -26.33 6.97 -5.76
C TYR A 49 -25.51 6.16 -4.74
N LYS A 50 -25.43 6.59 -3.48
CA LYS A 50 -24.77 5.83 -2.42
C LYS A 50 -25.42 4.45 -2.25
N ASP A 51 -26.73 4.36 -2.24
CA ASP A 51 -27.45 3.09 -2.11
C ASP A 51 -27.16 2.16 -3.31
N TYR A 52 -27.12 2.73 -4.53
CA TYR A 52 -26.72 2.01 -5.74
C TYR A 52 -25.31 1.43 -5.66
N ILE A 53 -24.29 2.22 -5.26
CA ILE A 53 -22.92 1.69 -5.14
C ILE A 53 -22.77 0.71 -3.96
N THR A 54 -23.62 0.84 -2.94
CA THR A 54 -23.68 -0.10 -1.80
C THR A 54 -24.26 -1.44 -2.24
N SER A 55 -25.32 -1.44 -3.04
CA SER A 55 -25.94 -2.67 -3.57
C SER A 55 -25.04 -3.47 -4.49
N LYS A 56 -23.97 -2.85 -5.04
CA LYS A 56 -22.90 -3.54 -5.79
C LYS A 56 -21.93 -4.33 -4.90
N GLY A 57 -22.12 -4.36 -3.60
CA GLY A 57 -21.24 -5.08 -2.66
C GLY A 57 -19.85 -4.46 -2.49
N LEU A 58 -19.70 -3.16 -2.78
CA LEU A 58 -18.43 -2.47 -2.62
C LEU A 58 -18.07 -2.32 -1.13
N SER A 59 -16.77 -2.35 -0.84
CA SER A 59 -16.28 -2.10 0.51
C SER A 59 -16.58 -0.66 0.96
N THR A 60 -16.76 -0.45 2.27
CA THR A 60 -16.97 0.88 2.87
C THR A 60 -15.91 1.90 2.44
N SER A 61 -14.65 1.47 2.29
CA SER A 61 -13.56 2.33 1.82
C SER A 61 -13.72 2.71 0.34
N SER A 62 -14.21 1.79 -0.51
CA SER A 62 -14.53 2.08 -1.91
C SER A 62 -15.69 3.06 -2.01
N ILE A 63 -16.78 2.80 -1.29
CA ILE A 63 -17.95 3.70 -1.23
C ILE A 63 -17.52 5.11 -0.81
N SER A 64 -16.69 5.22 0.24
CA SER A 64 -16.15 6.50 0.71
C SER A 64 -15.31 7.20 -0.36
N ALA A 65 -14.52 6.46 -1.16
CA ALA A 65 -13.72 7.03 -2.25
C ALA A 65 -14.61 7.55 -3.39
N TYR A 66 -15.63 6.79 -3.78
CA TYR A 66 -16.60 7.21 -4.80
C TYR A 66 -17.33 8.47 -4.39
N LEU A 67 -17.90 8.50 -3.18
CA LEU A 67 -18.59 9.69 -2.66
C LEU A 67 -17.67 10.89 -2.49
N THR A 68 -16.39 10.67 -2.15
CA THR A 68 -15.41 11.76 -2.10
C THR A 68 -15.19 12.36 -3.48
N SER A 69 -15.09 11.53 -4.52
CA SER A 69 -14.93 12.01 -5.90
C SER A 69 -16.15 12.82 -6.37
N VAL A 70 -17.35 12.34 -6.07
CA VAL A 70 -18.61 13.04 -6.37
C VAL A 70 -18.68 14.36 -5.61
N ARG A 71 -18.39 14.37 -4.31
CA ARG A 71 -18.37 15.60 -3.50
C ARG A 71 -17.40 16.63 -4.07
N ARG A 72 -16.20 16.22 -4.50
CA ARG A 72 -15.22 17.12 -5.09
C ARG A 72 -15.64 17.66 -6.45
N LEU A 73 -16.37 16.88 -7.25
CA LEU A 73 -16.98 17.37 -8.48
C LEU A 73 -18.01 18.45 -8.20
N TYR A 74 -18.85 18.26 -7.19
CA TYR A 74 -19.85 19.25 -6.79
C TYR A 74 -19.24 20.47 -6.11
N ASP A 75 -18.14 20.36 -5.35
CA ASP A 75 -17.35 21.49 -4.86
C ASP A 75 -16.85 22.34 -6.06
N TYR A 76 -16.42 21.69 -7.14
CA TYR A 76 -15.96 22.37 -8.35
C TYR A 76 -17.11 23.09 -9.06
N LEU A 77 -18.29 22.45 -9.20
CA LEU A 77 -19.49 23.09 -9.79
C LEU A 77 -19.98 24.29 -8.96
N GLU A 78 -19.96 24.17 -7.64
CA GLU A 78 -20.30 25.27 -6.71
C GLU A 78 -19.30 26.43 -6.88
N GLY A 79 -18.00 26.14 -6.94
CA GLY A 79 -16.96 27.14 -7.19
C GLY A 79 -17.06 27.85 -8.55
N LEU A 80 -17.65 27.20 -9.56
CA LEU A 80 -17.95 27.80 -10.86
C LEU A 80 -19.30 28.58 -10.89
N GLY A 81 -20.02 28.62 -9.78
CA GLY A 81 -21.36 29.22 -9.72
C GLY A 81 -22.42 28.49 -10.52
N LYS A 82 -22.17 27.23 -10.93
CA LYS A 82 -23.15 26.41 -11.67
C LYS A 82 -24.25 25.85 -10.79
N ILE A 83 -23.99 25.73 -9.50
CA ILE A 83 -24.94 25.35 -8.45
C ILE A 83 -24.75 26.24 -7.23
N ALA A 84 -25.78 26.45 -6.45
CA ALA A 84 -25.77 27.28 -5.25
C ALA A 84 -25.17 26.52 -4.04
N VAL A 85 -25.39 25.20 -3.93
CA VAL A 85 -24.99 24.36 -2.79
C VAL A 85 -24.63 22.97 -3.28
N ASN A 86 -23.54 22.42 -2.75
CA ASN A 86 -23.10 21.07 -3.04
C ASN A 86 -24.04 20.02 -2.41
N PRO A 87 -24.82 19.25 -3.22
CA PRO A 87 -25.78 18.26 -2.70
C PRO A 87 -25.10 17.05 -2.05
N ALA A 88 -23.82 16.80 -2.35
CA ALA A 88 -23.04 15.68 -1.82
C ALA A 88 -22.34 15.99 -0.49
N LYS A 89 -22.36 17.24 -0.02
CA LYS A 89 -21.57 17.73 1.12
C LYS A 89 -21.74 16.88 2.37
N ASN A 90 -22.95 16.49 2.70
CA ASN A 90 -23.32 15.76 3.92
C ASN A 90 -23.56 14.26 3.71
N VAL A 91 -23.38 13.73 2.49
CA VAL A 91 -23.54 12.29 2.23
C VAL A 91 -22.27 11.55 2.69
N LYS A 92 -22.37 10.83 3.80
CA LYS A 92 -21.24 10.10 4.40
C LYS A 92 -21.12 8.69 3.84
N GLY A 93 -19.89 8.24 3.61
CA GLY A 93 -19.58 6.91 3.06
C GLY A 93 -19.61 5.74 4.07
N GLY A 94 -19.97 5.99 5.31
CA GLY A 94 -19.86 5.02 6.41
C GLY A 94 -18.53 5.13 7.16
N SER A 95 -18.49 4.62 8.40
CA SER A 95 -17.30 4.61 9.23
C SER A 95 -16.28 3.62 8.70
N ARG A 96 -15.01 4.02 8.63
CA ARG A 96 -13.92 3.09 8.35
C ARG A 96 -13.69 2.18 9.56
N PRO A 97 -13.47 0.87 9.36
CA PRO A 97 -13.02 0.03 10.45
C PRO A 97 -11.75 0.62 11.06
N GLN A 98 -11.66 0.70 12.38
CA GLN A 98 -10.45 1.14 13.07
C GLN A 98 -9.32 0.12 12.98
N ARG A 99 -9.64 -1.12 12.64
CA ARG A 99 -8.67 -2.23 12.50
C ARG A 99 -8.15 -2.35 11.07
N HIS A 100 -6.92 -2.82 10.94
CA HIS A 100 -6.39 -3.21 9.65
C HIS A 100 -7.19 -4.38 9.07
N SER A 101 -7.64 -4.25 7.82
CA SER A 101 -8.27 -5.36 7.08
C SER A 101 -7.27 -6.42 6.65
N THR A 102 -5.99 -6.08 6.63
CA THR A 102 -4.87 -6.93 6.25
C THR A 102 -4.31 -7.62 7.48
N LYS A 103 -4.20 -8.94 7.45
CA LYS A 103 -3.64 -9.74 8.53
C LYS A 103 -2.13 -9.90 8.37
N SER A 104 -1.40 -9.99 9.49
CA SER A 104 -0.01 -10.45 9.50
C SER A 104 0.05 -11.97 9.27
N ILE A 105 1.19 -12.47 8.79
CA ILE A 105 1.51 -13.89 8.78
C ILE A 105 2.31 -14.26 10.03
N THR A 106 2.24 -15.51 10.45
CA THR A 106 2.95 -15.98 11.65
C THR A 106 4.46 -16.08 11.43
N ARG A 107 5.25 -16.07 12.50
CA ARG A 107 6.70 -16.32 12.43
C ARG A 107 7.03 -17.65 11.74
N GLN A 108 6.20 -18.68 11.95
CA GLN A 108 6.35 -19.98 11.29
C GLN A 108 6.07 -19.87 9.78
N ASP A 109 5.06 -19.09 9.37
CA ASP A 109 4.79 -18.86 7.95
C ASP A 109 5.89 -18.04 7.28
N VAL A 110 6.49 -17.08 7.99
CA VAL A 110 7.68 -16.37 7.51
C VAL A 110 8.84 -17.34 7.26
N LYS A 111 9.09 -18.27 8.18
CA LYS A 111 10.14 -19.29 8.00
C LYS A 111 9.87 -20.14 6.76
N LYS A 112 8.65 -20.69 6.64
CA LYS A 112 8.22 -21.46 5.46
C LYS A 112 8.28 -20.65 4.16
N LEU A 113 7.99 -19.34 4.22
CA LEU A 113 8.10 -18.45 3.07
C LEU A 113 9.52 -18.44 2.51
N PHE A 114 10.53 -18.22 3.36
CA PHE A 114 11.92 -18.21 2.92
C PHE A 114 12.41 -19.60 2.51
N GLU A 115 12.02 -20.67 3.19
CA GLU A 115 12.31 -22.07 2.80
C GLU A 115 11.72 -22.45 1.44
N SER A 116 10.64 -21.78 1.01
CA SER A 116 9.97 -22.05 -0.27
C SER A 116 10.64 -21.41 -1.48
N ILE A 117 11.61 -20.50 -1.25
CA ILE A 117 12.34 -19.77 -2.29
C ILE A 117 13.48 -20.65 -2.80
N ASP A 118 13.57 -20.78 -4.11
CA ASP A 118 14.72 -21.40 -4.76
C ASP A 118 15.90 -20.43 -4.81
N SER A 119 16.74 -20.47 -3.78
CA SER A 119 17.91 -19.60 -3.65
C SER A 119 19.06 -19.93 -4.64
N SER A 120 18.94 -20.98 -5.45
CA SER A 120 19.90 -21.30 -6.51
C SER A 120 19.62 -20.53 -7.81
N SER A 121 18.41 -20.02 -7.97
CA SER A 121 18.01 -19.29 -9.18
C SER A 121 18.20 -17.77 -9.02
N PRO A 122 18.59 -17.05 -10.10
CA PRO A 122 18.68 -15.58 -10.07
C PRO A 122 17.38 -14.89 -9.65
N LEU A 123 16.26 -15.48 -10.01
CA LEU A 123 14.94 -14.98 -9.63
C LEU A 123 14.67 -15.15 -8.13
N GLY A 124 15.05 -16.30 -7.59
CA GLY A 124 14.89 -16.59 -6.16
C GLY A 124 15.80 -15.75 -5.28
N ILE A 125 17.07 -15.55 -5.65
CA ILE A 125 18.00 -14.65 -4.96
C ILE A 125 17.41 -13.23 -4.88
N ARG A 126 16.91 -12.69 -6.00
CA ARG A 126 16.25 -11.39 -6.02
C ARG A 126 15.02 -11.35 -5.12
N ASP A 127 14.16 -12.36 -5.22
CA ASP A 127 12.91 -12.42 -4.46
C ASP A 127 13.19 -12.57 -2.96
N CYS A 128 14.24 -13.30 -2.57
CA CYS A 128 14.71 -13.41 -1.19
C CYS A 128 15.09 -12.02 -0.63
N ALA A 129 15.92 -11.26 -1.35
CA ALA A 129 16.30 -9.91 -0.96
C ALA A 129 15.08 -8.97 -0.84
N ILE A 130 14.15 -9.00 -1.79
CA ILE A 130 12.91 -8.21 -1.75
C ILE A 130 12.07 -8.57 -0.52
N LEU A 131 11.83 -9.86 -0.30
CA LEU A 131 11.00 -10.34 0.81
C LEU A 131 11.62 -10.04 2.17
N ASN A 132 12.94 -10.12 2.30
CA ASN A 132 13.65 -9.71 3.52
C ASN A 132 13.45 -8.22 3.82
N LEU A 133 13.56 -7.34 2.82
CA LEU A 133 13.27 -5.91 3.00
C LEU A 133 11.81 -5.67 3.42
N MET A 134 10.86 -6.43 2.88
CA MET A 134 9.44 -6.28 3.24
C MET A 134 9.15 -6.77 4.67
N VAL A 135 9.65 -7.95 5.04
CA VAL A 135 9.33 -8.61 6.32
C VAL A 135 10.18 -8.11 7.48
N ARG A 136 11.45 -7.78 7.25
CA ARG A 136 12.37 -7.38 8.34
C ARG A 136 12.56 -5.88 8.46
N CYS A 137 12.45 -5.15 7.34
CA CYS A 137 12.62 -3.70 7.31
C CYS A 137 11.28 -2.94 7.10
N GLY A 138 10.18 -3.66 6.91
CA GLY A 138 8.86 -3.07 6.72
C GLY A 138 8.74 -2.17 5.48
N LEU A 139 9.51 -2.42 4.41
CA LEU A 139 9.38 -1.67 3.17
C LEU A 139 8.09 -2.04 2.45
N SER A 140 7.43 -1.03 1.89
CA SER A 140 6.30 -1.22 0.97
C SER A 140 6.81 -1.48 -0.45
N GLU A 141 5.96 -2.05 -1.30
CA GLU A 141 6.32 -2.35 -2.70
C GLU A 141 6.80 -1.10 -3.45
N ILE A 142 6.19 0.06 -3.18
CA ILE A 142 6.57 1.31 -3.88
C ILE A 142 7.93 1.84 -3.42
N GLU A 143 8.30 1.64 -2.16
CA GLU A 143 9.62 2.00 -1.63
C GLU A 143 10.70 1.11 -2.26
N ILE A 144 10.45 -0.20 -2.38
CA ILE A 144 11.34 -1.14 -3.07
C ILE A 144 11.49 -0.78 -4.55
N VAL A 145 10.38 -0.51 -5.24
CA VAL A 145 10.42 -0.10 -6.65
C VAL A 145 11.24 1.14 -6.87
N ARG A 146 11.18 2.12 -5.96
CA ARG A 146 11.89 3.41 -6.10
C ARG A 146 13.33 3.37 -5.62
N ALA A 147 13.73 2.32 -4.92
CA ALA A 147 15.10 2.18 -4.45
C ALA A 147 16.10 2.06 -5.61
N ASN A 148 17.23 2.74 -5.45
CA ASN A 148 18.40 2.65 -6.32
C ASN A 148 19.55 1.98 -5.54
N VAL A 149 20.58 1.56 -6.25
CA VAL A 149 21.78 0.96 -5.63
C VAL A 149 22.41 1.92 -4.63
N GLY A 150 22.58 3.18 -5.00
CA GLY A 150 23.18 4.22 -4.16
C GLY A 150 22.34 4.68 -2.97
N ASP A 151 21.12 4.15 -2.80
CA ASP A 151 20.32 4.42 -1.59
C ASP A 151 20.76 3.59 -0.39
N ILE A 152 21.54 2.53 -0.61
CA ILE A 152 22.16 1.75 0.45
C ILE A 152 23.41 2.50 0.93
N LYS A 153 23.39 2.97 2.16
CA LYS A 153 24.47 3.78 2.75
C LYS A 153 24.83 3.31 4.14
N THR A 154 25.97 3.79 4.61
CA THR A 154 26.38 3.60 6.02
C THR A 154 26.04 4.87 6.79
N LYS A 155 25.39 4.73 7.94
CA LYS A 155 25.07 5.82 8.86
C LYS A 155 25.46 5.40 10.29
N GLY A 156 26.53 5.99 10.80
CA GLY A 156 27.16 5.49 12.03
C GLY A 156 27.60 4.03 11.84
N ASN A 157 27.21 3.17 12.76
CA ASN A 157 27.53 1.74 12.73
C ASN A 157 26.49 0.88 12.00
N HIS A 158 25.52 1.50 11.31
CA HIS A 158 24.43 0.78 10.68
C HIS A 158 24.42 0.95 9.16
N LYS A 159 24.11 -0.12 8.46
CA LYS A 159 23.66 -0.03 7.07
C LYS A 159 22.23 0.44 7.04
N VAL A 160 21.92 1.39 6.17
CA VAL A 160 20.60 1.98 5.99
C VAL A 160 20.23 1.98 4.51
N ILE A 161 18.95 1.94 4.23
CA ILE A 161 18.42 2.21 2.89
C ILE A 161 17.57 3.47 2.94
N TYR A 162 17.91 4.47 2.12
CA TYR A 162 17.09 5.66 1.94
C TYR A 162 15.89 5.36 1.06
N VAL A 163 14.71 5.80 1.47
CA VAL A 163 13.46 5.44 0.83
C VAL A 163 12.61 6.65 0.46
N GLN A 164 11.92 6.51 -0.67
CA GLN A 164 10.90 7.46 -1.11
C GLN A 164 9.53 6.84 -0.90
N GLY A 165 8.85 7.22 0.18
CA GLY A 165 7.54 6.75 0.54
C GLY A 165 6.44 7.16 -0.46
N LYS A 166 5.25 6.63 -0.25
CA LYS A 166 4.05 7.02 -1.01
C LYS A 166 3.78 8.52 -0.76
N ASN A 167 3.51 9.26 -1.83
CA ASN A 167 3.27 10.72 -1.78
C ASN A 167 4.48 11.59 -1.37
N LYS A 168 5.68 11.04 -1.43
CA LYS A 168 6.94 11.78 -1.25
C LYS A 168 7.60 12.03 -2.61
N ASP A 169 8.34 13.13 -2.72
CA ASP A 169 9.11 13.48 -3.93
C ASP A 169 10.61 13.26 -3.74
N LYS A 170 11.04 13.12 -2.48
CA LYS A 170 12.44 12.92 -2.10
C LYS A 170 12.60 11.64 -1.26
N LYS A 171 13.83 11.12 -1.22
CA LYS A 171 14.28 10.03 -0.35
C LYS A 171 14.85 10.63 0.94
N ASP A 172 13.99 11.19 1.76
CA ASP A 172 14.33 11.91 3.01
C ASP A 172 14.21 11.05 4.28
N GLU A 173 13.68 9.85 4.13
CA GLU A 173 13.53 8.88 5.21
C GLU A 173 14.44 7.67 4.96
N TYR A 174 14.88 7.01 6.00
CA TYR A 174 15.70 5.79 5.90
C TYR A 174 15.21 4.71 6.84
N VAL A 175 15.62 3.48 6.56
CA VAL A 175 15.37 2.31 7.40
C VAL A 175 16.72 1.66 7.70
N ILE A 176 16.93 1.26 8.96
CA ILE A 176 18.07 0.42 9.34
C ILE A 176 17.87 -0.96 8.74
N VAL A 177 18.91 -1.47 8.08
CA VAL A 177 18.90 -2.78 7.45
C VAL A 177 19.74 -3.73 8.30
N PRO A 178 19.13 -4.76 8.92
CA PRO A 178 19.88 -5.76 9.70
C PRO A 178 20.92 -6.51 8.86
N THR A 179 22.03 -6.91 9.48
CA THR A 179 23.12 -7.62 8.80
C THR A 179 22.66 -8.79 7.92
N PRO A 180 21.78 -9.70 8.36
CA PRO A 180 21.32 -10.79 7.48
C PRO A 180 20.57 -10.33 6.22
N VAL A 181 19.96 -9.14 6.26
CA VAL A 181 19.27 -8.57 5.08
C VAL A 181 20.29 -7.90 4.15
N ILE A 182 21.35 -7.33 4.69
CA ILE A 182 22.45 -6.79 3.88
C ILE A 182 23.15 -7.92 3.13
N GLU A 183 23.46 -9.03 3.78
CA GLU A 183 24.07 -10.20 3.16
C GLU A 183 23.25 -10.70 1.95
N GLU A 184 21.95 -10.81 2.10
CA GLU A 184 21.04 -11.19 1.01
C GLU A 184 21.01 -10.15 -0.14
N LEU A 185 21.10 -8.87 0.20
CA LEU A 185 21.20 -7.79 -0.80
C LEU A 185 22.53 -7.85 -1.55
N GLU A 186 23.62 -8.09 -0.84
CA GLU A 186 24.96 -8.21 -1.42
C GLU A 186 25.07 -9.43 -2.33
N MET A 187 24.47 -10.56 -1.94
CA MET A 187 24.36 -11.75 -2.80
C MET A 187 23.59 -11.42 -4.11
N TYR A 188 22.47 -10.71 -3.98
CA TYR A 188 21.71 -10.29 -5.15
C TYR A 188 22.50 -9.32 -6.04
N LEU A 189 23.18 -8.33 -5.44
CA LEU A 189 23.97 -7.36 -6.19
C LEU A 189 25.19 -8.02 -6.89
N ALA A 190 25.87 -8.95 -6.23
CA ALA A 190 26.96 -9.72 -6.82
C ALA A 190 26.47 -10.57 -8.03
N GLN A 191 25.32 -11.22 -7.88
CA GLN A 191 24.72 -12.02 -8.95
C GLN A 191 24.25 -11.16 -10.14
N ARG A 192 23.76 -9.94 -9.88
CA ARG A 192 23.29 -9.03 -10.92
C ARG A 192 24.45 -8.36 -11.69
N GLY A 193 25.65 -8.29 -11.10
CA GLY A 193 26.83 -7.67 -11.68
C GLY A 193 26.93 -6.15 -11.42
N GLU A 194 27.95 -5.52 -12.05
CA GLU A 194 28.22 -4.09 -11.90
C GLU A 194 27.03 -3.22 -12.24
N SER A 195 26.86 -2.16 -11.46
CA SER A 195 25.75 -1.22 -11.60
C SER A 195 26.09 0.13 -10.99
N ASP A 196 25.63 1.19 -11.65
CA ASP A 196 25.75 2.55 -11.13
C ASP A 196 24.84 2.80 -9.94
N GLU A 197 25.24 3.74 -9.06
CA GLU A 197 24.43 4.15 -7.91
C GLU A 197 23.02 4.66 -8.29
N SER A 198 22.87 5.23 -9.47
CA SER A 198 21.59 5.74 -9.99
C SER A 198 20.66 4.65 -10.51
N GLU A 199 21.18 3.46 -10.76
CA GLU A 199 20.37 2.36 -11.28
C GLU A 199 19.35 1.83 -10.26
N PRO A 200 18.22 1.28 -10.76
CA PRO A 200 17.25 0.63 -9.88
C PRO A 200 17.90 -0.46 -9.05
N LEU A 201 17.61 -0.51 -7.75
CA LEU A 201 18.11 -1.58 -6.87
C LEU A 201 17.65 -2.95 -7.37
N PHE A 202 16.39 -3.08 -7.79
CA PHE A 202 15.84 -4.34 -8.29
C PHE A 202 15.39 -4.22 -9.74
N TRP A 203 15.86 -5.17 -10.55
CA TRP A 203 15.42 -5.30 -11.95
C TRP A 203 14.17 -6.16 -12.10
N GLY A 204 13.32 -5.77 -13.03
CA GLY A 204 12.24 -6.61 -13.52
C GLY A 204 12.79 -7.74 -14.40
N VAL A 205 12.05 -8.84 -14.52
CA VAL A 205 12.34 -9.96 -15.41
C VAL A 205 11.24 -10.03 -16.47
N GLY A 206 11.62 -10.08 -17.75
CA GLY A 206 10.69 -10.21 -18.88
C GLY A 206 11.23 -9.55 -20.14
N ASN A 207 10.67 -9.88 -21.31
CA ASN A 207 11.13 -9.48 -22.64
C ASN A 207 11.23 -7.94 -22.88
N ARG A 208 10.66 -7.12 -21.99
CA ARG A 208 10.69 -5.64 -22.07
C ARG A 208 11.53 -4.98 -20.98
N ALA A 209 12.15 -5.74 -20.10
CA ALA A 209 12.79 -5.22 -18.88
C ALA A 209 14.17 -5.81 -18.63
N ILE A 210 14.97 -6.00 -19.69
CA ILE A 210 16.40 -6.24 -19.50
C ILE A 210 16.97 -4.97 -18.87
N ARG A 211 17.40 -5.06 -17.59
CA ARG A 211 17.88 -3.97 -16.74
C ARG A 211 16.86 -2.85 -16.41
N GLY A 212 15.55 -3.06 -16.66
CA GLY A 212 14.51 -2.11 -16.30
C GLY A 212 14.07 -2.26 -14.83
N ARG A 213 13.62 -1.16 -14.23
CA ARG A 213 13.09 -1.12 -12.86
C ARG A 213 11.92 -2.09 -12.68
N ILE A 214 11.94 -2.88 -11.61
CA ILE A 214 10.82 -3.74 -11.23
C ILE A 214 9.56 -2.90 -10.97
N SER A 215 8.39 -3.45 -11.27
CA SER A 215 7.11 -2.78 -11.01
C SER A 215 6.47 -3.30 -9.71
N THR A 216 5.59 -2.48 -9.08
CA THR A 216 4.78 -2.92 -7.94
C THR A 216 3.89 -4.12 -8.30
N ARG A 217 3.44 -4.21 -9.55
CA ARG A 217 2.67 -5.36 -10.05
C ARG A 217 3.52 -6.63 -10.05
N ALA A 218 4.77 -6.55 -10.48
CA ALA A 218 5.68 -7.70 -10.48
C ALA A 218 5.98 -8.17 -9.06
N ILE A 219 6.28 -7.26 -8.12
CA ILE A 219 6.49 -7.61 -6.70
C ILE A 219 5.25 -8.31 -6.13
N ARG A 220 4.06 -7.73 -6.33
CA ARG A 220 2.80 -8.33 -5.85
C ARG A 220 2.54 -9.71 -6.45
N ALA A 221 2.83 -9.89 -7.72
CA ALA A 221 2.67 -11.19 -8.37
C ALA A 221 3.61 -12.24 -7.73
N ARG A 222 4.88 -11.88 -7.45
CA ARG A 222 5.84 -12.79 -6.80
C ARG A 222 5.42 -13.13 -5.37
N VAL A 223 5.05 -12.14 -4.57
CA VAL A 223 4.57 -12.37 -3.19
C VAL A 223 3.31 -13.25 -3.21
N SER A 224 2.35 -12.96 -4.11
CA SER A 224 1.12 -13.76 -4.23
C SER A 224 1.41 -15.20 -4.64
N HIS A 225 2.38 -15.44 -5.52
CA HIS A 225 2.83 -16.78 -5.90
C HIS A 225 3.32 -17.58 -4.68
N TYR A 226 4.18 -16.98 -3.84
CA TYR A 226 4.64 -17.66 -2.62
C TYR A 226 3.51 -17.89 -1.62
N PHE A 227 2.60 -16.93 -1.44
CA PHE A 227 1.45 -17.09 -0.56
C PHE A 227 0.49 -18.18 -1.04
N GLU A 228 0.32 -18.32 -2.35
CA GLU A 228 -0.47 -19.40 -2.94
C GLU A 228 0.15 -20.77 -2.69
N LYS A 229 1.48 -20.90 -2.90
CA LYS A 229 2.26 -22.12 -2.63
C LYS A 229 2.15 -22.55 -1.15
N LEU A 230 2.02 -21.58 -0.23
CA LEU A 230 1.87 -21.83 1.21
C LEU A 230 0.40 -21.96 1.68
N GLY A 231 -0.58 -21.88 0.79
CA GLY A 231 -2.00 -21.92 1.13
C GLY A 231 -2.49 -20.73 1.98
N LEU A 232 -1.80 -19.60 1.91
CA LEU A 232 -2.12 -18.38 2.67
C LEU A 232 -3.06 -17.43 1.92
N ARG A 233 -3.19 -17.58 0.60
CA ARG A 233 -4.03 -16.72 -0.24
C ARG A 233 -5.50 -16.78 0.17
N GLY A 234 -6.21 -15.64 0.11
CA GLY A 234 -7.66 -15.59 0.36
C GLY A 234 -8.08 -15.49 1.83
N LYS A 235 -7.12 -15.49 2.78
CA LYS A 235 -7.39 -15.41 4.24
C LYS A 235 -7.27 -14.01 4.82
N GLY A 236 -7.50 -12.97 4.02
CA GLY A 236 -7.20 -11.57 4.39
C GLY A 236 -5.70 -11.23 4.32
N ILE A 237 -4.90 -12.14 3.71
CA ILE A 237 -3.47 -11.99 3.51
C ILE A 237 -3.23 -11.49 2.09
N THR A 238 -2.47 -10.40 1.99
CA THR A 238 -2.12 -9.72 0.75
C THR A 238 -0.61 -9.43 0.74
N PRO A 239 0.00 -9.04 -0.37
CA PRO A 239 1.40 -8.61 -0.36
C PRO A 239 1.73 -7.55 0.69
N TYR A 240 0.79 -6.68 1.02
CA TYR A 240 0.94 -5.69 2.09
C TYR A 240 1.06 -6.32 3.49
N SER A 241 0.61 -7.57 3.66
CA SER A 241 0.74 -8.35 4.90
C SER A 241 2.19 -8.49 5.38
N LEU A 242 3.17 -8.49 4.46
CA LEU A 242 4.57 -8.60 4.83
C LEU A 242 5.05 -7.38 5.64
N ARG A 243 4.63 -6.18 5.25
CA ARG A 243 4.91 -4.96 6.02
C ARG A 243 4.18 -4.97 7.38
N HIS A 244 2.96 -5.48 7.41
CA HIS A 244 2.21 -5.66 8.66
C HIS A 244 2.93 -6.67 9.58
N THR A 245 3.40 -7.77 9.01
CA THR A 245 4.19 -8.79 9.72
C THR A 245 5.48 -8.19 10.30
N ALA A 246 6.16 -7.30 9.57
CA ALA A 246 7.35 -6.62 10.09
C ALA A 246 7.06 -5.87 11.40
N ALA A 247 5.95 -5.12 11.45
CA ALA A 247 5.53 -4.44 12.67
C ALA A 247 5.26 -5.42 13.82
N MET A 248 4.50 -6.48 13.54
CA MET A 248 4.14 -7.48 14.55
C MET A 248 5.38 -8.19 15.10
N LEU A 249 6.33 -8.57 14.23
CA LEU A 249 7.58 -9.21 14.67
C LEU A 249 8.46 -8.26 15.49
N ALA A 250 8.51 -6.97 15.15
CA ALA A 250 9.23 -5.96 15.91
C ALA A 250 8.61 -5.80 17.32
N ILE A 251 7.30 -5.70 17.41
CA ILE A 251 6.56 -5.60 18.70
C ILE A 251 6.74 -6.86 19.54
N GLU A 252 6.68 -8.05 18.92
CA GLU A 252 6.96 -9.32 19.61
C GLU A 252 8.40 -9.37 20.16
N SER A 253 9.33 -8.69 19.51
CA SER A 253 10.72 -8.56 19.92
C SER A 253 10.99 -7.42 20.92
N GLY A 254 9.93 -6.70 21.37
CA GLY A 254 10.02 -5.64 22.36
C GLY A 254 10.20 -4.23 21.81
N ALA A 255 9.99 -4.00 20.52
CA ALA A 255 10.10 -2.67 19.95
C ALA A 255 9.08 -1.71 20.54
N THR A 256 9.52 -0.48 20.81
CA THR A 256 8.69 0.62 21.28
C THR A 256 7.80 1.19 20.17
N VAL A 257 6.78 1.96 20.55
CA VAL A 257 5.90 2.67 19.58
C VAL A 257 6.74 3.57 18.64
N SER A 258 7.74 4.27 19.19
CA SER A 258 8.62 5.15 18.40
C SER A 258 9.44 4.38 17.35
N GLU A 259 9.99 3.21 17.73
CA GLU A 259 10.75 2.37 16.80
C GLU A 259 9.88 1.78 15.70
N VAL A 260 8.66 1.34 16.02
CA VAL A 260 7.69 0.88 15.02
C VAL A 260 7.26 2.03 14.09
N MET A 261 7.03 3.23 14.63
CA MET A 261 6.75 4.41 13.83
C MET A 261 7.88 4.73 12.86
N GLN A 262 9.12 4.69 13.32
CA GLN A 262 10.31 4.92 12.49
C GLN A 262 10.45 3.82 11.43
N MET A 263 10.38 2.55 11.81
CA MET A 263 10.49 1.42 10.89
C MET A 263 9.43 1.46 9.79
N LEU A 264 8.19 1.83 10.13
CA LEU A 264 7.09 1.93 9.19
C LEU A 264 6.96 3.33 8.55
N ARG A 265 7.75 4.32 9.00
CA ARG A 265 7.67 5.71 8.52
C ARG A 265 6.24 6.27 8.61
N VAL A 266 5.54 5.94 9.68
CA VAL A 266 4.21 6.47 9.98
C VAL A 266 4.33 7.70 10.89
N LYS A 267 3.51 8.73 10.61
CA LYS A 267 3.65 10.04 11.25
C LYS A 267 2.78 10.22 12.49
N THR A 268 1.77 9.37 12.66
CA THR A 268 0.82 9.49 13.76
C THR A 268 0.93 8.29 14.70
N VAL A 269 0.98 8.58 15.99
CA VAL A 269 1.01 7.56 17.05
C VAL A 269 -0.19 6.62 16.93
N SER A 270 -1.38 7.15 16.65
CA SER A 270 -2.59 6.35 16.48
C SER A 270 -2.47 5.27 15.40
N THR A 271 -1.71 5.53 14.32
CA THR A 271 -1.46 4.52 13.28
C THR A 271 -0.56 3.39 13.79
N ALA A 272 0.41 3.69 14.66
CA ALA A 272 1.27 2.68 15.24
C ALA A 272 0.55 1.88 16.34
N LEU A 273 -0.26 2.54 17.18
CA LEU A 273 -0.97 1.89 18.28
C LEU A 273 -1.90 0.76 17.82
N VAL A 274 -2.49 0.85 16.63
CA VAL A 274 -3.31 -0.25 16.07
C VAL A 274 -2.55 -1.57 16.00
N TYR A 275 -1.23 -1.53 15.70
CA TYR A 275 -0.38 -2.74 15.69
C TYR A 275 -0.15 -3.28 17.10
N PHE A 276 0.01 -2.40 18.10
CA PHE A 276 0.19 -2.82 19.48
C PHE A 276 -1.09 -3.43 20.08
N GLU A 277 -2.26 -2.84 19.80
CA GLU A 277 -3.56 -3.39 20.18
C GLU A 277 -3.77 -4.78 19.57
N GLU A 278 -3.45 -4.97 18.28
CA GLU A 278 -3.53 -6.26 17.61
C GLU A 278 -2.56 -7.29 18.22
N ALA A 279 -1.32 -6.88 18.55
CA ALA A 279 -0.35 -7.75 19.19
C ALA A 279 -0.82 -8.21 20.59
N GLU A 280 -1.43 -7.33 21.36
CA GLU A 280 -2.00 -7.68 22.66
C GLU A 280 -3.19 -8.65 22.55
N GLU A 281 -4.10 -8.41 21.59
CA GLU A 281 -5.22 -9.31 21.33
C GLU A 281 -4.73 -10.74 20.97
N LEU A 282 -3.70 -10.83 20.11
CA LEU A 282 -3.10 -12.11 19.76
C LEU A 282 -2.45 -12.82 20.97
N LYS A 283 -1.80 -12.07 21.86
CA LYS A 283 -1.27 -12.62 23.12
C LYS A 283 -2.39 -13.12 24.04
N LYS A 284 -3.47 -12.38 24.20
CA LYS A 284 -4.64 -12.78 25.00
C LYS A 284 -5.31 -14.03 24.41
N GLY A 285 -5.51 -14.09 23.10
CA GLY A 285 -6.08 -15.25 22.41
C GLY A 285 -5.20 -16.53 22.51
N LYS A 286 -3.89 -16.40 22.56
CA LYS A 286 -2.97 -17.53 22.82
C LYS A 286 -3.08 -18.02 24.27
N ASN A 287 -3.17 -17.09 25.23
CA ASN A 287 -3.27 -17.43 26.66
C ASN A 287 -4.63 -18.07 27.03
N SER A 288 -5.71 -17.75 26.33
CA SER A 288 -7.02 -18.39 26.56
C SER A 288 -7.05 -19.84 26.10
N LYS A 289 -6.25 -20.22 25.08
CA LYS A 289 -6.12 -21.60 24.57
C LYS A 289 -5.21 -22.50 25.43
N ILE A 290 -4.41 -21.91 26.32
CA ILE A 290 -3.54 -22.66 27.25
C ILE A 290 -4.30 -23.02 28.54
N ARG A 291 -5.44 -22.36 28.81
CA ARG A 291 -6.25 -22.57 30.01
C ARG A 291 -7.44 -23.53 29.81
N THR A 292 -7.60 -24.07 28.65
CA THR A 292 -8.56 -25.15 28.29
C THR A 292 -7.82 -26.43 27.94
#